data_454be7602d8e62805dbdde7de1262149
#
_entry.id   454be7602d8e62805dbdde7de1262149
#
_cell.length_a   1.000
_cell.length_b   1.000
_cell.length_c   1.000
_cell.angle_alpha   90.00
_cell.angle_beta   90.00
_cell.angle_gamma   90.00
#
_symmetry.space_group_name_H-M   'P 1'
#
loop_
_entity.id
_entity.type
_entity.pdbx_description
1 polymer ?
#
loop_
_entity_poly.entity_id
_entity_poly.type
_entity_poly.pdbx_seq_one_letter_code
_entity_poly.pdbx_strand_id
1 'polypeptide(L)'
;MNEYRSNLTRRYDIDWLRVILFGLLIPFHVAIGVYWSTYGTEINPNIGDISDENTEDFANNNNDYTSESVDFTSMVLHWMHQWRLAALFMISGMGTAFAFKRRTWKIYLAERCKRLLIPMFFGAWTMGFAGSVIMGNETITPIGLTYGFLFGIIWRSFSFWIPIFGKLIALGHLWFLWNLFQYSLILLPVFHIVRDNPEGSISGILGAPFRMRRGIGAFILIPLLLTSTEILFKPWFPGYIGVGYEWFWFFGFFAIGYICITSKDEYYQLIEKQRVTITIATLIWTIAFVWLRLKQHDTGIPYVDGGWVGTEGFHNRMTILACLIHSFHAWFWCLTIFSWGSHFLNRNNQYLPNLNK
;
A
#
# COMPACT_ATOMS: atom_id res chain seq x y z
N MET A 1 24.63 -26.73 -3.81
CA MET A 1 24.45 -25.26 -3.96
C MET A 1 24.00 -24.83 -5.36
N ASN A 2 24.32 -25.55 -6.42
CA ASN A 2 23.91 -25.22 -7.80
C ASN A 2 22.49 -25.71 -8.19
N GLU A 3 21.98 -26.79 -7.62
CA GLU A 3 20.63 -27.32 -7.92
C GLU A 3 19.50 -26.43 -7.37
N TYR A 4 19.68 -25.79 -6.23
CA TYR A 4 18.68 -24.88 -5.64
C TYR A 4 18.51 -23.58 -6.47
N ARG A 5 19.51 -23.21 -7.29
CA ARG A 5 19.43 -22.03 -8.18
C ARG A 5 18.64 -22.30 -9.47
N SER A 6 18.50 -23.54 -9.92
CA SER A 6 17.89 -23.89 -11.21
C SER A 6 16.35 -23.93 -11.18
N ASN A 7 15.72 -24.09 -10.02
CA ASN A 7 14.27 -24.31 -9.90
C ASN A 7 13.41 -23.04 -9.79
N LEU A 8 13.98 -21.85 -9.94
CA LEU A 8 13.21 -20.61 -10.02
C LEU A 8 12.82 -20.33 -11.48
N THR A 9 11.85 -21.06 -11.97
CA THR A 9 11.17 -20.70 -13.23
C THR A 9 10.65 -19.27 -13.09
N ARG A 10 10.94 -18.44 -14.07
CA ARG A 10 10.44 -17.05 -14.14
C ARG A 10 8.92 -17.07 -14.09
N ARG A 11 8.35 -16.23 -13.24
CA ARG A 11 6.90 -16.07 -13.10
C ARG A 11 6.47 -14.84 -13.89
N TYR A 12 5.90 -15.08 -15.06
CA TYR A 12 5.45 -14.02 -15.96
C TYR A 12 4.21 -13.30 -15.43
N ASP A 13 3.37 -13.99 -14.68
CA ASP A 13 2.19 -13.40 -14.03
C ASP A 13 2.54 -12.24 -13.10
N ILE A 14 3.61 -12.36 -12.29
CA ILE A 14 4.06 -11.27 -11.41
C ILE A 14 4.55 -10.08 -12.23
N ASP A 15 5.27 -10.32 -13.33
CA ASP A 15 5.76 -9.27 -14.20
C ASP A 15 4.58 -8.52 -14.87
N TRP A 16 3.56 -9.24 -15.36
CA TRP A 16 2.36 -8.66 -15.94
C TRP A 16 1.53 -7.91 -14.92
N LEU A 17 1.28 -8.49 -13.76
CA LEU A 17 0.51 -7.83 -12.69
C LEU A 17 1.20 -6.54 -12.23
N ARG A 18 2.53 -6.51 -12.19
CA ARG A 18 3.27 -5.28 -11.91
C ARG A 18 2.94 -4.19 -12.93
N VAL A 19 3.04 -4.50 -14.23
CA VAL A 19 2.75 -3.54 -15.30
C VAL A 19 1.29 -3.05 -15.22
N ILE A 20 0.34 -3.97 -15.04
CA ILE A 20 -1.09 -3.64 -14.94
C ILE A 20 -1.36 -2.76 -13.72
N LEU A 21 -0.87 -3.13 -12.54
CA LEU A 21 -1.13 -2.38 -11.32
C LEU A 21 -0.48 -0.99 -11.32
N PHE A 22 0.75 -0.86 -11.87
CA PHE A 22 1.36 0.46 -12.06
C PHE A 22 0.63 1.28 -13.13
N GLY A 23 0.22 0.64 -14.24
CA GLY A 23 -0.59 1.29 -15.26
C GLY A 23 -1.92 1.81 -14.72
N LEU A 24 -2.52 1.11 -13.78
CA LEU A 24 -3.78 1.50 -13.12
C LEU A 24 -3.63 2.73 -12.20
N LEU A 25 -2.40 3.08 -11.78
CA LEU A 25 -2.18 4.28 -10.98
C LEU A 25 -2.53 5.55 -11.74
N ILE A 26 -2.18 5.64 -13.02
CA ILE A 26 -2.38 6.84 -13.84
C ILE A 26 -3.87 7.18 -13.96
N PRO A 27 -4.73 6.29 -14.53
CA PRO A 27 -6.16 6.60 -14.66
C PRO A 27 -6.84 6.84 -13.31
N PHE A 28 -6.40 6.17 -12.25
CA PHE A 28 -6.93 6.41 -10.92
C PHE A 28 -6.62 7.83 -10.41
N HIS A 29 -5.38 8.31 -10.56
CA HIS A 29 -5.02 9.66 -10.11
C HIS A 29 -5.69 10.74 -10.94
N VAL A 30 -5.88 10.50 -12.23
CA VAL A 30 -6.67 11.40 -13.10
C VAL A 30 -8.14 11.41 -12.64
N ALA A 31 -8.73 10.25 -12.41
CA ALA A 31 -10.13 10.14 -12.00
C ALA A 31 -10.38 10.78 -10.63
N ILE A 32 -9.51 10.54 -9.64
CA ILE A 32 -9.65 11.18 -8.32
C ILE A 32 -9.40 12.68 -8.39
N GLY A 33 -8.44 13.14 -9.20
CA GLY A 33 -8.20 14.58 -9.42
C GLY A 33 -9.40 15.27 -10.06
N VAL A 34 -10.00 14.68 -11.09
CA VAL A 34 -11.24 15.18 -11.70
C VAL A 34 -12.39 15.17 -10.70
N TYR A 35 -12.55 14.11 -9.94
CA TYR A 35 -13.59 14.00 -8.92
C TYR A 35 -13.47 15.14 -7.88
N TRP A 36 -12.28 15.34 -7.31
CA TRP A 36 -12.05 16.42 -6.34
C TRP A 36 -12.18 17.82 -6.95
N SER A 37 -11.78 18.02 -8.20
CA SER A 37 -11.96 19.33 -8.85
C SER A 37 -13.44 19.65 -9.15
N THR A 38 -14.27 18.63 -9.34
CA THR A 38 -15.69 18.81 -9.68
C THR A 38 -16.55 18.94 -8.42
N TYR A 39 -16.29 18.13 -7.41
CA TYR A 39 -17.15 18.02 -6.21
C TYR A 39 -16.48 18.60 -4.95
N GLY A 40 -15.16 18.73 -4.92
CA GLY A 40 -14.42 19.19 -3.75
C GLY A 40 -14.73 20.62 -3.33
N THR A 41 -15.05 21.50 -4.30
CA THR A 41 -15.46 22.89 -4.04
C THR A 41 -16.87 23.00 -3.46
N GLU A 42 -17.74 22.03 -3.74
CA GLU A 42 -19.09 21.96 -3.15
C GLU A 42 -19.02 21.44 -1.69
N ILE A 43 -18.04 20.58 -1.39
CA ILE A 43 -17.88 19.96 -0.08
C ILE A 43 -17.16 20.92 0.89
N ASN A 44 -16.23 21.73 0.42
CA ASN A 44 -15.53 22.72 1.24
C ASN A 44 -15.17 23.96 0.40
N PRO A 45 -15.98 25.01 0.45
CA PRO A 45 -15.76 26.25 -0.31
C PRO A 45 -14.44 26.96 0.07
N ASN A 46 -13.81 26.60 1.19
CA ASN A 46 -12.54 27.18 1.66
C ASN A 46 -11.29 26.44 1.17
N ILE A 47 -11.42 25.38 0.35
CA ILE A 47 -10.26 24.68 -0.22
C ILE A 47 -9.45 25.56 -1.18
N GLY A 48 -10.05 26.63 -1.74
CA GLY A 48 -9.35 27.62 -2.58
C GLY A 48 -8.38 28.53 -1.81
N ASP A 49 -8.50 28.63 -0.50
CA ASP A 49 -7.70 29.52 0.37
C ASP A 49 -6.63 28.77 1.19
N ILE A 50 -6.21 27.59 0.77
CA ILE A 50 -5.09 26.88 1.42
C ILE A 50 -3.75 27.49 0.97
N SER A 51 -3.59 28.79 1.14
CA SER A 51 -2.33 29.47 1.33
C SER A 51 -2.25 29.84 2.82
N ASP A 52 -1.40 29.11 3.51
CA ASP A 52 -0.88 29.45 4.84
C ASP A 52 -1.73 29.15 6.09
N GLU A 53 -1.09 28.43 6.98
CA GLU A 53 -1.09 28.49 8.45
C GLU A 53 -1.94 27.51 9.28
N ASN A 54 -2.96 26.80 8.81
CA ASN A 54 -3.73 26.01 9.80
C ASN A 54 -3.98 24.54 9.43
N THR A 55 -2.93 23.73 9.52
CA THR A 55 -3.09 22.26 9.52
C THR A 55 -3.81 21.72 10.79
N GLU A 56 -4.05 22.57 11.78
CA GLU A 56 -4.87 22.23 12.95
C GLU A 56 -6.36 22.23 12.65
N ASP A 57 -6.81 23.05 11.69
CA ASP A 57 -8.21 23.07 11.26
C ASP A 57 -8.60 21.83 10.45
N PHE A 58 -7.65 21.12 9.80
CA PHE A 58 -7.94 19.84 9.17
C PHE A 58 -8.33 18.75 10.17
N ALA A 59 -7.89 18.81 11.40
CA ALA A 59 -8.27 17.90 12.46
C ALA A 59 -9.64 18.26 13.08
N ASN A 60 -9.99 19.54 13.10
CA ASN A 60 -11.21 20.04 13.72
C ASN A 60 -12.40 20.19 12.77
N ASN A 61 -12.16 20.37 11.45
CA ASN A 61 -13.21 20.46 10.44
C ASN A 61 -13.72 19.11 9.91
N ASN A 62 -13.34 18.02 10.55
CA ASN A 62 -13.82 16.66 10.22
C ASN A 62 -15.33 16.43 10.50
N ASN A 63 -16.08 17.46 10.91
CA ASN A 63 -17.51 17.32 11.16
C ASN A 63 -18.39 17.52 9.91
N ASP A 64 -17.80 17.81 8.75
CA ASP A 64 -18.57 18.12 7.52
C ASP A 64 -18.49 17.03 6.43
N TYR A 65 -18.19 15.80 6.82
CA TYR A 65 -18.29 14.63 5.92
C TYR A 65 -19.74 14.25 5.57
N THR A 66 -20.72 15.01 6.00
CA THR A 66 -22.14 14.70 5.83
C THR A 66 -22.68 14.95 4.44
N SER A 67 -21.92 15.52 3.51
CA SER A 67 -22.40 15.87 2.18
C SER A 67 -21.72 15.15 1.02
N GLU A 68 -20.78 14.22 1.28
CA GLU A 68 -20.25 13.41 0.19
C GLU A 68 -21.36 12.51 -0.36
N SER A 69 -21.95 12.93 -1.47
CA SER A 69 -22.94 12.09 -2.14
C SER A 69 -22.30 10.74 -2.46
N VAL A 70 -22.90 9.64 -1.99
CA VAL A 70 -22.47 8.30 -2.38
C VAL A 70 -22.89 8.09 -3.83
N ASP A 71 -22.19 8.77 -4.74
CA ASP A 71 -22.36 8.52 -6.15
C ASP A 71 -21.59 7.26 -6.56
N PHE A 72 -21.90 6.74 -7.73
CA PHE A 72 -21.23 5.56 -8.27
C PHE A 72 -19.71 5.78 -8.44
N THR A 73 -19.28 6.98 -8.79
CA THR A 73 -17.87 7.32 -9.02
C THR A 73 -17.09 7.28 -7.71
N SER A 74 -17.61 7.93 -6.68
CA SER A 74 -17.04 7.88 -5.32
C SER A 74 -16.90 6.43 -4.84
N MET A 75 -17.95 5.62 -4.99
CA MET A 75 -17.92 4.21 -4.59
C MET A 75 -16.82 3.42 -5.30
N VAL A 76 -16.67 3.59 -6.63
CA VAL A 76 -15.63 2.91 -7.43
C VAL A 76 -14.24 3.36 -7.04
N LEU A 77 -14.03 4.67 -6.84
CA LEU A 77 -12.73 5.21 -6.44
C LEU A 77 -12.29 4.68 -5.08
N HIS A 78 -13.20 4.69 -4.10
CA HIS A 78 -12.92 4.15 -2.76
C HIS A 78 -12.68 2.64 -2.79
N TRP A 79 -13.48 1.89 -3.55
CA TRP A 79 -13.25 0.46 -3.74
C TRP A 79 -11.87 0.16 -4.33
N MET A 80 -11.44 0.90 -5.37
CA MET A 80 -10.11 0.74 -5.95
C MET A 80 -9.00 1.13 -4.98
N HIS A 81 -9.22 2.17 -4.18
CA HIS A 81 -8.23 2.67 -3.23
C HIS A 81 -7.85 1.62 -2.19
N GLN A 82 -8.81 0.82 -1.72
CA GLN A 82 -8.62 -0.16 -0.66
C GLN A 82 -7.58 -1.23 -0.96
N TRP A 83 -7.57 -1.80 -2.15
CA TRP A 83 -6.74 -2.97 -2.46
C TRP A 83 -5.55 -2.68 -3.40
N ARG A 84 -5.64 -1.62 -4.20
CA ARG A 84 -4.65 -1.34 -5.24
C ARG A 84 -3.24 -1.15 -4.71
N LEU A 85 -3.08 -0.31 -3.70
CA LEU A 85 -1.78 -0.05 -3.07
C LEU A 85 -1.29 -1.28 -2.29
N ALA A 86 -2.18 -1.96 -1.60
CA ALA A 86 -1.88 -3.23 -0.93
C ALA A 86 -1.29 -4.27 -1.90
N ALA A 87 -1.91 -4.43 -3.08
CA ALA A 87 -1.42 -5.31 -4.13
C ALA A 87 -0.05 -4.88 -4.68
N LEU A 88 0.20 -3.57 -4.81
CA LEU A 88 1.50 -3.04 -5.24
C LEU A 88 2.62 -3.29 -4.22
N PHE A 89 2.33 -3.12 -2.93
CA PHE A 89 3.29 -3.47 -1.87
C PHE A 89 3.56 -4.96 -1.84
N MET A 90 2.53 -5.79 -1.98
CA MET A 90 2.65 -7.25 -2.02
C MET A 90 3.51 -7.71 -3.21
N ILE A 91 3.27 -7.19 -4.42
CA ILE A 91 4.09 -7.48 -5.61
C ILE A 91 5.54 -7.03 -5.45
N SER A 92 5.75 -5.90 -4.77
CA SER A 92 7.10 -5.39 -4.50
C SER A 92 7.85 -6.28 -3.51
N GLY A 93 7.16 -6.83 -2.51
CA GLY A 93 7.67 -7.87 -1.61
C GLY A 93 8.04 -9.16 -2.35
N MET A 94 7.16 -9.63 -3.25
CA MET A 94 7.44 -10.78 -4.12
C MET A 94 8.69 -10.55 -4.99
N GLY A 95 8.78 -9.38 -5.62
CA GLY A 95 9.95 -8.99 -6.43
C GLY A 95 11.23 -8.92 -5.61
N THR A 96 11.14 -8.48 -4.35
CA THR A 96 12.26 -8.48 -3.39
C THR A 96 12.76 -9.90 -3.13
N ALA A 97 11.88 -10.86 -2.90
CA ALA A 97 12.27 -12.26 -2.67
C ALA A 97 13.05 -12.84 -3.86
N PHE A 98 12.60 -12.59 -5.09
CA PHE A 98 13.33 -13.01 -6.29
C PHE A 98 14.69 -12.32 -6.45
N ALA A 99 14.75 -11.02 -6.18
CA ALA A 99 15.99 -10.25 -6.29
C ALA A 99 17.02 -10.68 -5.25
N PHE A 100 16.59 -10.90 -4.01
CA PHE A 100 17.48 -11.23 -2.91
C PHE A 100 18.05 -12.66 -3.00
N LYS A 101 17.30 -13.61 -3.55
CA LYS A 101 17.82 -14.97 -3.80
C LYS A 101 19.00 -15.02 -4.78
N ARG A 102 19.11 -14.05 -5.69
CA ARG A 102 20.11 -14.03 -6.77
C ARG A 102 21.31 -13.12 -6.49
N ARG A 103 21.27 -12.29 -5.44
CA ARG A 103 22.22 -11.21 -5.22
C ARG A 103 22.74 -11.20 -3.80
N THR A 104 23.93 -10.65 -3.61
CA THR A 104 24.41 -10.33 -2.26
C THR A 104 23.61 -9.13 -1.72
N TRP A 105 23.53 -9.01 -0.40
CA TRP A 105 22.79 -7.92 0.25
C TRP A 105 23.31 -6.53 -0.17
N LYS A 106 24.62 -6.36 -0.38
CA LYS A 106 25.21 -5.09 -0.82
C LYS A 106 24.75 -4.69 -2.23
N ILE A 107 24.77 -5.65 -3.17
CA ILE A 107 24.30 -5.42 -4.55
C ILE A 107 22.78 -5.14 -4.56
N TYR A 108 22.02 -5.90 -3.77
CA TYR A 108 20.58 -5.68 -3.62
C TYR A 108 20.28 -4.28 -3.12
N LEU A 109 20.97 -3.83 -2.04
CA LEU A 109 20.76 -2.51 -1.47
C LEU A 109 21.13 -1.39 -2.46
N ALA A 110 22.29 -1.49 -3.10
CA ALA A 110 22.72 -0.52 -4.12
C ALA A 110 21.72 -0.38 -5.26
N GLU A 111 21.13 -1.51 -5.73
CA GLU A 111 20.08 -1.46 -6.75
C GLU A 111 18.76 -0.88 -6.22
N ARG A 112 18.39 -1.14 -4.96
CA ARG A 112 17.23 -0.50 -4.34
C ARG A 112 17.41 1.01 -4.25
N CYS A 113 18.57 1.49 -3.80
CA CYS A 113 18.89 2.91 -3.80
C CYS A 113 18.73 3.51 -5.22
N LYS A 114 19.35 2.91 -6.23
CA LYS A 114 19.25 3.41 -7.60
C LYS A 114 17.82 3.41 -8.15
N ARG A 115 17.04 2.34 -7.91
CA ARG A 115 15.72 2.18 -8.51
C ARG A 115 14.61 2.92 -7.77
N LEU A 116 14.76 3.20 -6.48
CA LEU A 116 13.74 3.84 -5.66
C LEU A 116 14.10 5.29 -5.34
N LEU A 117 15.34 5.55 -4.88
CA LEU A 117 15.71 6.89 -4.45
C LEU A 117 15.96 7.84 -5.63
N ILE A 118 16.64 7.41 -6.72
CA ILE A 118 16.88 8.29 -7.86
C ILE A 118 15.57 8.78 -8.50
N PRO A 119 14.59 7.91 -8.86
CA PRO A 119 13.31 8.38 -9.38
C PRO A 119 12.53 9.22 -8.37
N MET A 120 12.64 8.90 -7.08
CA MET A 120 12.00 9.68 -6.02
C MET A 120 12.56 11.09 -5.95
N PHE A 121 13.89 11.24 -5.91
CA PHE A 121 14.54 12.56 -5.89
C PHE A 121 14.23 13.36 -7.15
N PHE A 122 14.35 12.73 -8.33
CA PHE A 122 14.05 13.38 -9.60
C PHE A 122 12.57 13.80 -9.69
N GLY A 123 11.65 12.91 -9.32
CA GLY A 123 10.22 13.19 -9.33
C GLY A 123 9.83 14.30 -8.36
N ALA A 124 10.37 14.30 -7.14
CA ALA A 124 10.09 15.35 -6.18
C ALA A 124 10.65 16.70 -6.63
N TRP A 125 11.85 16.70 -7.21
CA TRP A 125 12.44 17.93 -7.73
C TRP A 125 11.65 18.49 -8.91
N THR A 126 11.28 17.65 -9.89
CA THR A 126 10.51 18.08 -11.07
C THR A 126 9.09 18.51 -10.71
N MET A 127 8.38 17.74 -9.89
CA MET A 127 7.01 18.04 -9.47
C MET A 127 6.96 19.27 -8.55
N GLY A 128 7.91 19.38 -7.62
CA GLY A 128 8.03 20.55 -6.75
C GLY A 128 8.33 21.83 -7.53
N PHE A 129 9.26 21.76 -8.51
CA PHE A 129 9.57 22.88 -9.38
C PHE A 129 8.38 23.29 -10.27
N ALA A 130 7.75 22.31 -10.93
CA ALA A 130 6.59 22.57 -11.79
C ALA A 130 5.42 23.16 -10.96
N GLY A 131 5.17 22.63 -9.75
CA GLY A 131 4.15 23.15 -8.85
C GLY A 131 4.41 24.60 -8.45
N SER A 132 5.65 24.95 -8.10
CA SER A 132 6.01 26.32 -7.72
C SER A 132 5.85 27.32 -8.87
N VAL A 133 6.21 26.91 -10.10
CA VAL A 133 6.05 27.75 -11.29
C VAL A 133 4.56 27.95 -11.63
N ILE A 134 3.76 26.88 -11.55
CA ILE A 134 2.32 26.96 -11.86
C ILE A 134 1.57 27.81 -10.83
N MET A 135 1.95 27.72 -9.56
CA MET A 135 1.33 28.49 -8.46
C MET A 135 1.83 29.94 -8.39
N GLY A 136 2.73 30.37 -9.27
CA GLY A 136 3.25 31.73 -9.32
C GLY A 136 4.11 32.12 -8.09
N ASN A 137 4.68 31.15 -7.39
CA ASN A 137 5.47 31.34 -6.19
C ASN A 137 6.91 31.72 -6.58
N GLU A 138 7.18 33.01 -6.80
CA GLU A 138 8.47 33.55 -7.27
C GLU A 138 9.61 33.34 -6.26
N THR A 139 9.31 32.99 -5.01
CA THR A 139 10.29 32.86 -3.93
C THR A 139 10.97 31.49 -3.86
N ILE A 140 10.48 30.49 -4.60
CA ILE A 140 11.02 29.13 -4.51
C ILE A 140 12.11 28.94 -5.56
N THR A 141 13.36 29.06 -5.14
CA THR A 141 14.50 28.76 -5.99
C THR A 141 14.71 27.23 -6.10
N PRO A 142 15.27 26.72 -7.21
CA PRO A 142 15.62 25.30 -7.36
C PRO A 142 16.50 24.77 -6.22
N ILE A 143 17.35 25.63 -5.67
CA ILE A 143 18.23 25.33 -4.53
C ILE A 143 17.39 25.19 -3.25
N GLY A 144 16.44 26.11 -3.00
CA GLY A 144 15.55 26.05 -1.85
C GLY A 144 14.66 24.80 -1.86
N LEU A 145 14.15 24.41 -3.05
CA LEU A 145 13.43 23.15 -3.23
C LEU A 145 14.29 21.92 -2.88
N THR A 146 15.56 21.92 -3.31
CA THR A 146 16.47 20.80 -3.04
C THR A 146 16.74 20.68 -1.53
N TYR A 147 17.02 21.78 -0.85
CA TYR A 147 17.22 21.80 0.61
C TYR A 147 15.96 21.43 1.37
N GLY A 148 14.81 21.99 1.00
CA GLY A 148 13.51 21.68 1.63
C GLY A 148 13.15 20.20 1.45
N PHE A 149 13.43 19.65 0.29
CA PHE A 149 13.19 18.24 0.00
C PHE A 149 14.12 17.31 0.80
N LEU A 150 15.42 17.58 0.82
CA LEU A 150 16.38 16.82 1.62
C LEU A 150 16.08 16.88 3.11
N PHE A 151 15.76 18.08 3.61
CA PHE A 151 15.34 18.28 4.99
C PHE A 151 14.06 17.51 5.28
N GLY A 152 13.08 17.54 4.38
CA GLY A 152 11.84 16.81 4.50
C GLY A 152 12.02 15.29 4.54
N ILE A 153 12.92 14.73 3.73
CA ILE A 153 13.26 13.30 3.79
C ILE A 153 13.91 12.95 5.13
N ILE A 154 14.92 13.72 5.54
CA ILE A 154 15.60 13.49 6.81
C ILE A 154 14.60 13.60 7.97
N TRP A 155 13.76 14.63 7.98
CA TRP A 155 12.75 14.83 8.99
C TRP A 155 11.68 13.75 9.00
N ARG A 156 11.19 13.31 7.82
CA ARG A 156 10.23 12.20 7.71
C ARG A 156 10.84 10.88 8.16
N SER A 157 12.13 10.66 7.92
CA SER A 157 12.85 9.51 8.47
C SER A 157 12.95 9.58 9.99
N PHE A 158 13.15 10.77 10.53
CA PHE A 158 13.24 11.01 11.97
C PHE A 158 11.86 10.90 12.64
N SER A 159 10.82 11.46 12.02
CA SER A 159 9.44 11.39 12.54
C SER A 159 8.85 9.96 12.46
N PHE A 160 9.41 9.07 11.65
CA PHE A 160 9.09 7.65 11.72
C PHE A 160 9.48 7.03 13.07
N TRP A 161 10.62 7.43 13.61
CA TRP A 161 11.09 6.98 14.93
C TRP A 161 10.43 7.75 16.10
N ILE A 162 9.85 8.92 15.81
CA ILE A 162 9.16 9.77 16.78
C ILE A 162 7.79 10.13 16.21
N PRO A 163 6.76 9.26 16.38
CA PRO A 163 5.44 9.41 15.76
C PRO A 163 4.69 10.69 16.16
N ILE A 164 5.17 11.40 17.16
CA ILE A 164 4.58 12.64 17.69
C ILE A 164 4.69 13.82 16.72
N PHE A 165 5.61 13.78 15.75
CA PHE A 165 5.90 14.91 14.84
C PHE A 165 5.39 14.69 13.40
N GLY A 166 4.34 13.90 13.20
CA GLY A 166 3.83 13.40 11.92
C GLY A 166 3.30 14.40 10.91
N LYS A 167 3.58 15.71 11.06
CA LYS A 167 3.07 16.74 10.15
C LYS A 167 4.18 17.29 9.25
N LEU A 168 4.88 16.48 8.42
CA LEU A 168 5.85 17.14 7.57
C LEU A 168 5.96 16.59 6.14
N ILE A 169 5.91 17.57 5.25
CA ILE A 169 6.26 17.61 3.82
C ILE A 169 5.67 16.46 3.04
N ALA A 170 4.59 16.78 2.37
CA ALA A 170 3.96 15.91 1.39
C ALA A 170 4.96 15.55 0.28
N LEU A 171 5.54 14.34 0.34
CA LEU A 171 6.23 13.73 -0.80
C LEU A 171 5.22 13.50 -1.95
N GLY A 172 3.99 13.98 -1.80
CA GLY A 172 2.92 13.72 -2.73
C GLY A 172 2.83 12.21 -3.01
N HIS A 173 2.69 11.83 -4.28
CA HIS A 173 2.58 10.43 -4.68
C HIS A 173 3.89 9.62 -4.56
N LEU A 174 5.02 10.24 -4.18
CA LEU A 174 6.33 9.59 -4.06
C LEU A 174 6.53 8.87 -2.72
N TRP A 175 5.60 9.06 -1.76
CA TRP A 175 5.65 8.38 -0.47
C TRP A 175 5.74 6.85 -0.62
N PHE A 176 5.13 6.29 -1.65
CA PHE A 176 5.16 4.86 -1.94
C PHE A 176 6.59 4.33 -2.15
N LEU A 177 7.42 5.05 -2.93
CA LEU A 177 8.82 4.67 -3.17
C LEU A 177 9.65 4.74 -1.89
N TRP A 178 9.40 5.76 -1.06
CA TRP A 178 10.08 5.92 0.21
C TRP A 178 9.74 4.77 1.18
N ASN A 179 8.47 4.42 1.32
CA ASN A 179 8.05 3.31 2.17
C ASN A 179 8.61 1.97 1.68
N LEU A 180 8.62 1.72 0.36
CA LEU A 180 9.27 0.53 -0.20
C LEU A 180 10.75 0.43 0.15
N PHE A 181 11.45 1.56 0.12
CA PHE A 181 12.85 1.61 0.51
C PHE A 181 13.04 1.28 1.99
N GLN A 182 12.26 1.90 2.88
CA GLN A 182 12.27 1.63 4.31
C GLN A 182 11.98 0.16 4.61
N TYR A 183 10.91 -0.40 4.02
CA TYR A 183 10.53 -1.81 4.22
C TYR A 183 11.64 -2.77 3.78
N SER A 184 12.31 -2.45 2.67
CA SER A 184 13.43 -3.23 2.18
C SER A 184 14.63 -3.23 3.13
N LEU A 185 14.87 -2.10 3.82
CA LEU A 185 15.94 -1.97 4.81
C LEU A 185 15.61 -2.74 6.10
N ILE A 186 14.39 -2.53 6.63
CA ILE A 186 13.98 -3.11 7.91
C ILE A 186 13.93 -4.64 7.84
N LEU A 187 13.45 -5.19 6.72
CA LEU A 187 13.36 -6.64 6.54
C LEU A 187 14.66 -7.28 6.04
N LEU A 188 15.70 -6.50 5.75
CA LEU A 188 16.98 -7.02 5.26
C LEU A 188 17.56 -8.15 6.14
N PRO A 189 17.59 -8.05 7.49
CA PRO A 189 18.05 -9.13 8.34
C PRO A 189 17.20 -10.40 8.19
N VAL A 190 15.88 -10.25 8.13
CA VAL A 190 14.95 -11.38 7.94
C VAL A 190 15.18 -12.06 6.60
N PHE A 191 15.37 -11.27 5.53
CA PHE A 191 15.69 -11.80 4.20
C PHE A 191 16.98 -12.59 4.20
N HIS A 192 17.99 -12.15 4.95
CA HIS A 192 19.27 -12.84 5.06
C HIS A 192 19.10 -14.18 5.77
N ILE A 193 18.43 -14.20 6.91
CA ILE A 193 18.19 -15.43 7.69
C ILE A 193 17.39 -16.45 6.87
N VAL A 194 16.30 -16.03 6.21
CA VAL A 194 15.45 -16.90 5.40
C VAL A 194 16.18 -17.45 4.19
N ARG A 195 17.02 -16.63 3.54
CA ARG A 195 17.83 -17.07 2.39
C ARG A 195 18.89 -18.09 2.79
N ASP A 196 19.58 -17.85 3.90
CA ASP A 196 20.71 -18.69 4.32
C ASP A 196 20.23 -20.00 4.99
N ASN A 197 19.01 -20.00 5.54
CA ASN A 197 18.39 -21.18 6.12
C ASN A 197 16.92 -21.34 5.68
N PRO A 198 16.68 -21.75 4.41
CA PRO A 198 15.31 -21.86 3.87
C PRO A 198 14.45 -22.91 4.55
N GLU A 199 15.04 -23.93 5.16
CA GLU A 199 14.35 -24.98 5.92
C GLU A 199 14.34 -24.70 7.44
N GLY A 200 14.86 -23.56 7.85
CA GLY A 200 14.94 -23.19 9.27
C GLY A 200 13.59 -22.87 9.89
N SER A 201 13.56 -22.84 11.22
CA SER A 201 12.35 -22.58 12.01
C SER A 201 11.65 -21.27 11.59
N ILE A 202 12.41 -20.20 11.30
CA ILE A 202 11.83 -18.91 10.86
C ILE A 202 11.11 -19.06 9.53
N SER A 203 11.72 -19.69 8.54
CA SER A 203 11.07 -19.98 7.25
C SER A 203 9.83 -20.84 7.44
N GLY A 204 9.92 -21.83 8.34
CA GLY A 204 8.81 -22.69 8.72
C GLY A 204 7.64 -21.93 9.32
N ILE A 205 7.88 -21.02 10.26
CA ILE A 205 6.84 -20.20 10.90
C ILE A 205 6.21 -19.24 9.90
N LEU A 206 7.02 -18.54 9.11
CA LEU A 206 6.52 -17.59 8.12
C LEU A 206 5.64 -18.26 7.05
N GLY A 207 5.98 -19.47 6.60
CA GLY A 207 5.18 -20.22 5.63
C GLY A 207 3.98 -20.98 6.23
N ALA A 208 3.88 -21.08 7.55
CA ALA A 208 2.84 -21.84 8.22
C ALA A 208 1.41 -21.48 7.79
N PRO A 209 1.03 -20.19 7.59
CA PRO A 209 -0.32 -19.83 7.17
C PRO A 209 -0.76 -20.49 5.85
N PHE A 210 0.16 -20.70 4.91
CA PHE A 210 -0.15 -21.33 3.62
C PHE A 210 -0.24 -22.86 3.69
N ARG A 211 0.40 -23.49 4.69
CA ARG A 211 0.37 -24.94 4.92
C ARG A 211 -0.81 -25.41 5.74
N MET A 212 -1.50 -24.50 6.44
CA MET A 212 -2.65 -24.86 7.25
C MET A 212 -3.76 -25.46 6.42
N ARG A 213 -4.45 -26.45 7.02
CA ARG A 213 -5.52 -27.21 6.35
C ARG A 213 -6.54 -26.27 5.70
N ARG A 214 -6.88 -26.52 4.44
CA ARG A 214 -7.85 -25.77 3.63
C ARG A 214 -7.56 -24.25 3.52
N GLY A 215 -6.32 -23.82 3.77
CA GLY A 215 -5.96 -22.41 3.68
C GLY A 215 -6.46 -21.53 4.82
N ILE A 216 -6.89 -22.10 5.95
CA ILE A 216 -7.43 -21.33 7.10
C ILE A 216 -6.44 -20.23 7.53
N GLY A 217 -5.13 -20.53 7.57
CA GLY A 217 -4.12 -19.53 7.90
C GLY A 217 -4.13 -18.35 6.93
N ALA A 218 -4.14 -18.62 5.63
CA ALA A 218 -4.16 -17.57 4.61
C ALA A 218 -5.50 -16.81 4.58
N PHE A 219 -6.62 -17.46 4.83
CA PHE A 219 -7.95 -16.84 4.70
C PHE A 219 -8.43 -16.13 5.96
N ILE A 220 -7.90 -16.52 7.13
CA ILE A 220 -8.34 -15.96 8.41
C ILE A 220 -7.17 -15.31 9.16
N LEU A 221 -6.06 -16.03 9.36
CA LEU A 221 -4.97 -15.53 10.21
C LEU A 221 -4.26 -14.32 9.60
N ILE A 222 -3.97 -14.33 8.30
CA ILE A 222 -3.31 -13.19 7.64
C ILE A 222 -4.18 -11.93 7.69
N PRO A 223 -5.46 -11.91 7.25
CA PRO A 223 -6.24 -10.69 7.34
C PRO A 223 -6.55 -10.27 8.78
N LEU A 224 -6.66 -11.20 9.75
CA LEU A 224 -6.74 -10.84 11.17
C LEU A 224 -5.46 -10.17 11.67
N LEU A 225 -4.28 -10.62 11.23
CA LEU A 225 -3.02 -9.95 11.55
C LEU A 225 -2.99 -8.52 10.98
N LEU A 226 -3.43 -8.33 9.74
CA LEU A 226 -3.56 -7.00 9.14
C LEU A 226 -4.59 -6.13 9.88
N THR A 227 -5.74 -6.68 10.25
CA THR A 227 -6.74 -5.99 11.10
C THR A 227 -6.13 -5.58 12.43
N SER A 228 -5.35 -6.46 13.06
CA SER A 228 -4.73 -6.15 14.35
C SER A 228 -3.71 -5.02 14.24
N THR A 229 -3.01 -4.86 13.11
CA THR A 229 -2.13 -3.70 12.91
C THR A 229 -2.92 -2.39 12.87
N GLU A 230 -4.08 -2.35 12.23
CA GLU A 230 -4.94 -1.16 12.26
C GLU A 230 -5.46 -0.89 13.69
N ILE A 231 -6.00 -1.89 14.36
CA ILE A 231 -6.57 -1.75 15.71
C ILE A 231 -5.51 -1.28 16.71
N LEU A 232 -4.29 -1.82 16.62
CA LEU A 232 -3.22 -1.48 17.56
C LEU A 232 -2.57 -0.13 17.29
N PHE A 233 -2.38 0.22 16.02
CA PHE A 233 -1.60 1.41 15.67
C PHE A 233 -2.44 2.64 15.34
N LYS A 234 -3.67 2.49 14.86
CA LYS A 234 -4.52 3.61 14.45
C LYS A 234 -4.80 4.63 15.57
N PRO A 235 -5.06 4.23 16.84
CA PRO A 235 -5.29 5.18 17.92
C PRO A 235 -4.06 6.02 18.30
N TRP A 236 -2.87 5.41 18.20
CA TRP A 236 -1.62 6.03 18.63
C TRP A 236 -0.88 6.75 17.52
N PHE A 237 -1.06 6.29 16.31
CA PHE A 237 -0.39 6.80 15.11
C PHE A 237 -1.43 7.11 14.03
N PRO A 238 -2.27 8.13 14.26
CA PRO A 238 -3.19 8.57 13.23
C PRO A 238 -2.40 9.07 12.02
N GLY A 239 -2.94 8.87 10.85
CA GLY A 239 -2.31 9.30 9.61
C GLY A 239 -2.88 8.56 8.42
N TYR A 240 -2.63 9.10 7.24
CA TYR A 240 -3.05 8.55 5.96
C TYR A 240 -1.95 8.79 4.92
N ILE A 241 -2.13 8.28 3.71
CA ILE A 241 -1.15 8.40 2.62
C ILE A 241 0.20 7.76 3.04
N GLY A 242 0.12 6.53 3.56
CA GLY A 242 1.28 5.70 3.90
C GLY A 242 2.09 6.15 5.10
N VAL A 243 1.53 6.97 5.97
CA VAL A 243 2.10 7.35 7.27
C VAL A 243 1.22 6.85 8.41
N GLY A 244 1.70 6.97 9.64
CA GLY A 244 0.97 6.50 10.80
C GLY A 244 0.68 4.99 10.72
N TYR A 245 -0.54 4.59 11.05
CA TYR A 245 -0.95 3.18 11.04
C TYR A 245 -0.88 2.52 9.66
N GLU A 246 -1.14 3.28 8.58
CA GLU A 246 -1.04 2.76 7.21
C GLU A 246 0.37 2.28 6.86
N TRP A 247 1.40 2.92 7.43
CA TRP A 247 2.77 2.47 7.24
C TRP A 247 2.96 1.03 7.73
N PHE A 248 2.42 0.68 8.90
CA PHE A 248 2.49 -0.68 9.45
C PHE A 248 1.64 -1.65 8.65
N TRP A 249 0.47 -1.21 8.20
CA TRP A 249 -0.44 -2.02 7.42
C TRP A 249 0.16 -2.39 6.05
N PHE A 250 0.69 -1.43 5.31
CA PHE A 250 1.39 -1.68 4.05
C PHE A 250 2.69 -2.46 4.22
N PHE A 251 3.40 -2.26 5.33
CA PHE A 251 4.54 -3.10 5.71
C PHE A 251 4.14 -4.57 5.82
N GLY A 252 2.97 -4.85 6.41
CA GLY A 252 2.39 -6.19 6.44
C GLY A 252 2.22 -6.80 5.05
N PHE A 253 1.61 -6.09 4.10
CA PHE A 253 1.45 -6.57 2.72
C PHE A 253 2.79 -6.81 2.01
N PHE A 254 3.76 -5.93 2.20
CA PHE A 254 5.09 -6.12 1.65
C PHE A 254 5.78 -7.37 2.22
N ALA A 255 5.72 -7.56 3.52
CA ALA A 255 6.28 -8.74 4.19
C ALA A 255 5.59 -10.04 3.74
N ILE A 256 4.25 -10.04 3.67
CA ILE A 256 3.48 -11.18 3.18
C ILE A 256 3.84 -11.49 1.71
N GLY A 257 4.01 -10.48 0.86
CA GLY A 257 4.48 -10.67 -0.51
C GLY A 257 5.83 -11.39 -0.59
N TYR A 258 6.77 -11.05 0.29
CA TYR A 258 8.04 -11.77 0.42
C TYR A 258 7.82 -13.23 0.83
N ILE A 259 6.97 -13.46 1.82
CA ILE A 259 6.65 -14.82 2.34
C ILE A 259 5.97 -15.68 1.26
N CYS A 260 5.09 -15.12 0.44
CA CYS A 260 4.45 -15.85 -0.66
C CYS A 260 5.46 -16.48 -1.63
N ILE A 261 6.61 -15.85 -1.85
CA ILE A 261 7.65 -16.38 -2.75
C ILE A 261 8.65 -17.29 -2.02
N THR A 262 8.85 -17.09 -0.73
CA THR A 262 9.67 -18.03 0.06
C THR A 262 8.95 -19.36 0.29
N SER A 263 7.62 -19.33 0.41
CA SER A 263 6.73 -20.51 0.48
C SER A 263 5.94 -20.68 -0.83
N LYS A 264 6.67 -20.63 -1.97
CA LYS A 264 6.09 -20.51 -3.30
C LYS A 264 5.12 -21.64 -3.63
N ASP A 265 5.52 -22.88 -3.36
CA ASP A 265 4.76 -24.05 -3.79
C ASP A 265 3.43 -24.16 -3.02
N GLU A 266 3.45 -23.93 -1.71
CA GLU A 266 2.26 -23.92 -0.88
C GLU A 266 1.33 -22.76 -1.24
N TYR A 267 1.89 -21.56 -1.45
CA TYR A 267 1.12 -20.39 -1.84
C TYR A 267 0.39 -20.58 -3.18
N TYR A 268 1.12 -21.00 -4.24
CA TYR A 268 0.50 -21.18 -5.55
C TYR A 268 -0.47 -22.36 -5.58
N GLN A 269 -0.17 -23.46 -4.91
CA GLN A 269 -1.14 -24.54 -4.75
C GLN A 269 -2.43 -24.08 -4.09
N LEU A 270 -2.33 -23.23 -3.06
CA LEU A 270 -3.48 -22.69 -2.37
C LEU A 270 -4.33 -21.84 -3.32
N ILE A 271 -3.75 -20.80 -3.94
CA ILE A 271 -4.51 -19.87 -4.77
C ILE A 271 -5.07 -20.50 -6.05
N GLU A 272 -4.42 -21.53 -6.58
CA GLU A 272 -4.90 -22.27 -7.74
C GLU A 272 -6.05 -23.22 -7.38
N LYS A 273 -5.92 -23.99 -6.30
CA LYS A 273 -6.97 -24.92 -5.83
C LYS A 273 -8.20 -24.21 -5.30
N GLN A 274 -8.02 -23.07 -4.63
CA GLN A 274 -9.09 -22.35 -3.93
C GLN A 274 -9.58 -21.11 -4.70
N ARG A 275 -9.28 -21.00 -5.99
CA ARG A 275 -9.60 -19.82 -6.81
C ARG A 275 -11.06 -19.39 -6.72
N VAL A 276 -11.99 -20.32 -6.87
CA VAL A 276 -13.42 -20.06 -6.80
C VAL A 276 -13.82 -19.61 -5.39
N THR A 277 -13.33 -20.30 -4.37
CA THR A 277 -13.58 -19.94 -2.96
C THR A 277 -13.08 -18.54 -2.64
N ILE A 278 -11.87 -18.19 -3.10
CA ILE A 278 -11.27 -16.86 -2.96
C ILE A 278 -12.18 -15.81 -3.62
N THR A 279 -12.62 -16.06 -4.86
CA THR A 279 -13.49 -15.14 -5.60
C THR A 279 -14.82 -14.92 -4.88
N ILE A 280 -15.47 -15.99 -4.39
CA ILE A 280 -16.72 -15.90 -3.62
C ILE A 280 -16.49 -15.09 -2.34
N ALA A 281 -15.41 -15.36 -1.61
CA ALA A 281 -15.10 -14.61 -0.39
C ALA A 281 -14.83 -13.12 -0.72
N THR A 282 -14.15 -12.81 -1.82
CA THR A 282 -13.95 -11.43 -2.29
C THR A 282 -15.27 -10.72 -2.54
N LEU A 283 -16.23 -11.38 -3.19
CA LEU A 283 -17.56 -10.80 -3.43
C LEU A 283 -18.30 -10.53 -2.11
N ILE A 284 -18.23 -11.46 -1.15
CA ILE A 284 -18.85 -11.28 0.18
C ILE A 284 -18.24 -10.06 0.89
N TRP A 285 -16.92 -9.94 0.91
CA TRP A 285 -16.25 -8.80 1.55
C TRP A 285 -16.46 -7.49 0.79
N THR A 286 -16.65 -7.53 -0.53
CA THR A 286 -17.03 -6.35 -1.32
C THR A 286 -18.45 -5.89 -0.97
N ILE A 287 -19.39 -6.81 -0.78
CA ILE A 287 -20.74 -6.47 -0.32
C ILE A 287 -20.68 -5.85 1.09
N ALA A 288 -19.87 -6.43 1.99
CA ALA A 288 -19.68 -5.87 3.33
C ALA A 288 -19.06 -4.46 3.28
N PHE A 289 -18.10 -4.23 2.38
CA PHE A 289 -17.50 -2.91 2.15
C PHE A 289 -18.53 -1.89 1.64
N VAL A 290 -19.33 -2.25 0.64
CA VAL A 290 -20.41 -1.38 0.11
C VAL A 290 -21.42 -1.06 1.21
N TRP A 291 -21.84 -2.05 1.98
CA TRP A 291 -22.73 -1.84 3.12
C TRP A 291 -22.14 -0.87 4.15
N LEU A 292 -20.85 -1.00 4.46
CA LEU A 292 -20.15 -0.13 5.40
C LEU A 292 -20.11 1.33 4.89
N ARG A 293 -19.85 1.53 3.58
CA ARG A 293 -19.83 2.86 2.95
C ARG A 293 -21.23 3.52 3.01
N LEU A 294 -22.28 2.77 2.72
CA LEU A 294 -23.65 3.27 2.85
C LEU A 294 -23.97 3.66 4.28
N LYS A 295 -23.54 2.86 5.27
CA LYS A 295 -23.71 3.19 6.69
C LYS A 295 -22.90 4.40 7.11
N GLN A 296 -21.70 4.59 6.59
CA GLN A 296 -20.90 5.78 6.81
C GLN A 296 -21.61 7.04 6.33
N HIS A 297 -22.19 6.99 5.13
CA HIS A 297 -22.99 8.09 4.59
C HIS A 297 -24.19 8.41 5.48
N ASP A 298 -24.98 7.41 5.87
CA ASP A 298 -26.17 7.59 6.70
C ASP A 298 -25.86 8.19 8.09
N THR A 299 -24.70 7.87 8.66
CA THR A 299 -24.36 8.24 10.03
C THR A 299 -23.39 9.42 10.12
N GLY A 300 -22.76 9.82 9.00
CA GLY A 300 -21.72 10.84 8.96
C GLY A 300 -20.41 10.44 9.69
N ILE A 301 -20.23 9.16 10.07
CA ILE A 301 -19.05 8.71 10.79
C ILE A 301 -18.08 8.05 9.81
N PRO A 302 -16.83 8.53 9.68
CA PRO A 302 -15.86 7.99 8.74
C PRO A 302 -15.29 6.65 9.22
N TYR A 303 -15.88 5.54 8.79
CA TYR A 303 -15.43 4.19 9.15
C TYR A 303 -14.35 3.63 8.21
N VAL A 304 -14.30 4.05 6.95
CA VAL A 304 -13.65 3.29 5.88
C VAL A 304 -12.30 3.84 5.47
N ASP A 305 -12.21 5.12 5.23
CA ASP A 305 -10.97 5.67 4.74
C ASP A 305 -10.22 6.25 5.90
N GLY A 306 -9.15 5.70 6.32
CA GLY A 306 -8.14 6.29 7.17
C GLY A 306 -8.51 7.58 7.90
N GLY A 307 -9.75 7.97 7.75
CA GLY A 307 -10.37 9.11 8.39
C GLY A 307 -10.05 9.05 9.87
N TRP A 308 -9.69 10.17 10.40
CA TRP A 308 -9.32 10.36 11.78
C TRP A 308 -10.48 9.95 12.68
N VAL A 309 -10.47 8.72 13.14
CA VAL A 309 -11.34 8.35 14.24
C VAL A 309 -10.56 8.76 15.48
N GLY A 310 -10.96 9.85 16.12
CA GLY A 310 -10.40 10.26 17.40
C GLY A 310 -10.42 9.11 18.39
N THR A 311 -9.58 9.11 19.38
CA THR A 311 -9.48 8.04 20.38
C THR A 311 -10.82 7.67 21.01
N GLU A 312 -11.77 8.61 21.11
CA GLU A 312 -13.13 8.40 21.59
C GLU A 312 -13.98 7.54 20.61
N GLY A 313 -13.82 7.71 19.30
CA GLY A 313 -14.55 6.94 18.29
C GLY A 313 -14.01 5.52 18.10
N PHE A 314 -12.76 5.26 18.50
CA PHE A 314 -12.10 3.97 18.29
C PHE A 314 -12.67 2.83 19.15
N HIS A 315 -13.26 3.12 20.26
CA HIS A 315 -13.94 2.14 21.13
C HIS A 315 -15.32 1.72 20.61
N ASN A 316 -15.78 2.31 19.51
CA ASN A 316 -17.03 1.91 18.90
C ASN A 316 -16.85 0.55 18.19
N ARG A 317 -17.81 -0.36 18.41
CA ARG A 317 -17.86 -1.67 17.73
C ARG A 317 -17.85 -1.54 16.20
N MET A 318 -18.44 -0.47 15.67
CA MET A 318 -18.45 -0.20 14.22
C MET A 318 -17.07 0.12 13.67
N THR A 319 -16.22 0.82 14.42
CA THR A 319 -14.82 1.10 13.99
C THR A 319 -14.00 -0.19 13.92
N ILE A 320 -14.13 -1.07 14.91
CA ILE A 320 -13.46 -2.38 14.90
C ILE A 320 -13.95 -3.22 13.70
N LEU A 321 -15.24 -3.23 13.45
CA LEU A 321 -15.83 -3.90 12.29
C LEU A 321 -15.32 -3.30 10.97
N ALA A 322 -15.17 -1.98 10.89
CA ALA A 322 -14.61 -1.29 9.73
C ALA A 322 -13.17 -1.70 9.45
N CYS A 323 -12.29 -1.75 10.47
CA CYS A 323 -10.93 -2.22 10.33
C CYS A 323 -10.87 -3.69 9.85
N LEU A 324 -11.78 -4.52 10.35
CA LEU A 324 -11.91 -5.91 9.93
C LEU A 324 -12.34 -6.00 8.46
N ILE A 325 -13.40 -5.31 8.06
CA ILE A 325 -13.89 -5.29 6.67
C ILE A 325 -12.79 -4.75 5.74
N HIS A 326 -12.10 -3.68 6.11
CA HIS A 326 -11.02 -3.08 5.32
C HIS A 326 -9.91 -4.08 5.04
N SER A 327 -9.34 -4.69 6.06
CA SER A 327 -8.22 -5.61 5.91
C SER A 327 -8.61 -6.90 5.18
N PHE A 328 -9.80 -7.48 5.46
CA PHE A 328 -10.29 -8.66 4.75
C PHE A 328 -10.59 -8.36 3.28
N HIS A 329 -11.28 -7.26 2.99
CA HIS A 329 -11.58 -6.83 1.64
C HIS A 329 -10.30 -6.64 0.81
N ALA A 330 -9.33 -5.86 1.30
CA ALA A 330 -8.07 -5.64 0.62
C ALA A 330 -7.29 -6.94 0.39
N TRP A 331 -7.22 -7.81 1.40
CA TRP A 331 -6.54 -9.09 1.31
C TRP A 331 -7.15 -10.03 0.29
N PHE A 332 -8.48 -10.22 0.31
CA PHE A 332 -9.16 -11.11 -0.62
C PHE A 332 -9.10 -10.59 -2.06
N TRP A 333 -9.13 -9.28 -2.28
CA TRP A 333 -8.86 -8.70 -3.60
C TRP A 333 -7.45 -8.99 -4.08
N CYS A 334 -6.44 -8.86 -3.23
CA CYS A 334 -5.08 -9.26 -3.56
C CYS A 334 -5.02 -10.73 -3.97
N LEU A 335 -5.59 -11.64 -3.15
CA LEU A 335 -5.61 -13.07 -3.48
C LEU A 335 -6.32 -13.35 -4.80
N THR A 336 -7.45 -12.69 -5.07
CA THR A 336 -8.20 -12.86 -6.34
C THR A 336 -7.36 -12.41 -7.53
N ILE A 337 -6.75 -11.23 -7.47
CA ILE A 337 -5.91 -10.68 -8.54
C ILE A 337 -4.73 -11.62 -8.81
N PHE A 338 -4.05 -12.11 -7.79
CA PHE A 338 -2.92 -13.02 -7.94
C PHE A 338 -3.35 -14.41 -8.42
N SER A 339 -4.49 -14.91 -7.97
CA SER A 339 -5.02 -16.21 -8.38
C SER A 339 -5.42 -16.22 -9.86
N TRP A 340 -6.17 -15.23 -10.31
CA TRP A 340 -6.53 -15.10 -11.73
C TRP A 340 -5.35 -14.66 -12.59
N GLY A 341 -4.46 -13.82 -12.07
CA GLY A 341 -3.19 -13.47 -12.72
C GLY A 341 -2.32 -14.69 -12.96
N SER A 342 -2.15 -15.57 -11.97
CA SER A 342 -1.43 -16.84 -12.13
C SER A 342 -2.04 -17.72 -13.23
N HIS A 343 -3.37 -17.72 -13.36
CA HIS A 343 -4.06 -18.53 -14.36
C HIS A 343 -3.93 -17.99 -15.78
N PHE A 344 -4.16 -16.70 -15.97
CA PHE A 344 -4.25 -16.12 -17.32
C PHE A 344 -2.94 -15.50 -17.81
N LEU A 345 -2.12 -14.94 -16.91
CA LEU A 345 -0.98 -14.11 -17.27
C LEU A 345 0.38 -14.86 -17.19
N ASN A 346 0.41 -16.08 -16.67
CA ASN A 346 1.66 -16.84 -16.57
C ASN A 346 2.12 -17.39 -17.92
N ARG A 347 2.21 -16.52 -18.94
CA ARG A 347 2.64 -16.84 -20.29
C ARG A 347 3.78 -15.95 -20.72
N ASN A 348 4.76 -16.53 -21.42
CA ASN A 348 5.86 -15.76 -21.99
C ASN A 348 5.35 -14.83 -23.11
N ASN A 349 5.78 -13.58 -23.10
CA ASN A 349 5.49 -12.61 -24.16
C ASN A 349 6.76 -11.81 -24.47
N GLN A 350 7.01 -11.58 -25.77
CA GLN A 350 8.19 -10.86 -26.26
C GLN A 350 8.28 -9.41 -25.78
N TYR A 351 7.16 -8.76 -25.46
CA TYR A 351 7.12 -7.37 -24.99
C TYR A 351 7.42 -7.22 -23.51
N LEU A 352 7.20 -8.27 -22.71
CA LEU A 352 7.30 -8.22 -21.25
C LEU A 352 8.70 -7.82 -20.72
N PRO A 353 9.84 -8.26 -21.33
CA PRO A 353 11.17 -7.84 -20.88
C PRO A 353 11.43 -6.35 -21.02
N ASN A 354 10.81 -5.69 -22.00
CA ASN A 354 10.99 -4.26 -22.27
C ASN A 354 10.12 -3.39 -21.35
N LEU A 355 8.95 -3.89 -20.94
CA LEU A 355 8.04 -3.18 -20.03
C LEU A 355 8.51 -3.20 -18.56
N ASN A 356 9.43 -4.11 -18.20
CA ASN A 356 9.93 -4.28 -16.84
C ASN A 356 11.37 -3.75 -16.64
N LYS A 357 11.94 -3.05 -17.62
CA LYS A 357 13.22 -2.35 -17.52
C LYS A 357 13.03 -0.96 -16.96
#